data_a74222af551d67422f57a34d23197a19
#
_entry.id   a74222af551d67422f57a34d23197a19
#
_cell.length_a   1.000
_cell.length_b   1.000
_cell.length_c   1.000
_cell.angle_alpha   90.00
_cell.angle_beta   90.00
_cell.angle_gamma   90.00
#
_symmetry.space_group_name_H-M   'P 1'
#
loop_
_entity.id
_entity.type
_entity.pdbx_description
1 polymer ?
#
loop_
_entity_poly.entity_id
_entity_poly.type
_entity_poly.pdbx_seq_one_letter_code
_entity_poly.pdbx_strand_id
1 'polypeptide(L)'
;IGAHTLLCGVVAIAGSSTVGKHCVFAGRAGIGGDHPIDICDGVMVSSNTTISQSVDTPGVYSGSVLFHEHNKWRRNALRFSALDDLFKRVRRLEKK
;
A
#
# COMPACT_ATOMS: atom_id res chain seq x y z
N ILE A 1 -8.47 -3.04 16.44
CA ILE A 1 -7.57 -1.88 16.31
C ILE A 1 -6.86 -1.69 17.64
N GLY A 2 -5.53 -1.66 17.61
CA GLY A 2 -4.72 -1.56 18.81
C GLY A 2 -4.70 -0.17 19.42
N ALA A 3 -4.10 -0.06 20.62
CA ALA A 3 -4.04 1.19 21.37
C ALA A 3 -3.20 2.25 20.64
N HIS A 4 -3.60 3.52 20.81
CA HIS A 4 -2.89 4.68 20.26
C HIS A 4 -2.80 4.70 18.73
N THR A 5 -3.69 3.99 18.05
CA THR A 5 -3.80 4.02 16.58
C THR A 5 -4.71 5.17 16.16
N LEU A 6 -4.27 5.93 15.16
CA LEU A 6 -4.99 7.08 14.63
C LEU A 6 -5.53 6.75 13.24
N LEU A 7 -6.83 6.93 13.06
CA LEU A 7 -7.49 6.80 11.77
C LEU A 7 -8.00 8.17 11.33
N CYS A 8 -7.45 8.71 10.26
CA CYS A 8 -7.87 10.01 9.74
C CYS A 8 -9.15 9.89 8.91
N GLY A 9 -9.59 10.99 8.28
CA GLY A 9 -10.86 11.03 7.56
C GLY A 9 -10.96 10.04 6.41
N VAL A 10 -12.14 9.45 6.24
CA VAL A 10 -12.47 8.53 5.13
C VAL A 10 -11.57 7.30 5.08
N VAL A 11 -11.15 6.79 6.23
CA VAL A 11 -10.42 5.51 6.32
C VAL A 11 -11.43 4.36 6.32
N ALA A 12 -11.16 3.34 5.52
CA ALA A 12 -11.98 2.14 5.47
C ALA A 12 -11.12 0.89 5.73
N ILE A 13 -11.62 0.01 6.56
CA ILE A 13 -10.91 -1.22 6.94
C ILE A 13 -11.81 -2.41 6.63
N ALA A 14 -11.34 -3.31 5.78
CA ALA A 14 -12.08 -4.50 5.41
C ALA A 14 -12.33 -5.41 6.61
N GLY A 15 -13.44 -6.14 6.59
CA GLY A 15 -13.85 -6.99 7.68
C GLY A 15 -12.82 -8.07 8.02
N SER A 16 -12.78 -8.43 9.29
CA SER A 16 -11.89 -9.48 9.85
C SER A 16 -10.39 -9.13 9.77
N SER A 17 -10.03 -7.89 9.43
CA SER A 17 -8.64 -7.45 9.47
C SER A 17 -8.26 -6.99 10.87
N THR A 18 -6.97 -7.08 11.20
CA THR A 18 -6.43 -6.62 12.48
C THR A 18 -5.45 -5.49 12.28
N VAL A 19 -5.46 -4.51 13.17
CA VAL A 19 -4.53 -3.37 13.15
C VAL A 19 -3.85 -3.30 14.51
N GLY A 20 -2.54 -3.20 14.50
CA GLY A 20 -1.74 -3.15 15.72
C GLY A 20 -1.80 -1.80 16.44
N LYS A 21 -0.89 -1.60 17.39
CA LYS A 21 -0.78 -0.38 18.20
C LYS A 21 0.07 0.67 17.49
N HIS A 22 -0.16 1.94 17.82
CA HIS A 22 0.64 3.06 17.32
C HIS A 22 0.72 3.12 15.80
N CYS A 23 -0.35 2.72 15.12
CA CYS A 23 -0.48 2.85 13.68
C CYS A 23 -1.12 4.19 13.34
N VAL A 24 -0.83 4.70 12.15
CA VAL A 24 -1.45 5.91 11.62
C VAL A 24 -1.93 5.64 10.20
N PHE A 25 -3.21 5.84 9.96
CA PHE A 25 -3.79 5.78 8.62
C PHE A 25 -4.16 7.19 8.20
N ALA A 26 -3.43 7.76 7.26
CA ALA A 26 -3.71 9.10 6.75
C ALA A 26 -5.01 9.13 5.95
N GLY A 27 -5.48 10.30 5.56
CA GLY A 27 -6.78 10.47 4.92
C GLY A 27 -6.98 9.57 3.69
N ARG A 28 -8.12 8.89 3.62
CA ARG A 28 -8.51 7.97 2.56
C ARG A 28 -7.63 6.72 2.43
N ALA A 29 -6.72 6.50 3.37
CA ALA A 29 -6.00 5.23 3.43
C ALA A 29 -6.94 4.13 3.90
N GLY A 30 -6.56 2.88 3.69
CA GLY A 30 -7.41 1.78 4.15
C GLY A 30 -6.80 0.42 3.92
N ILE A 31 -7.57 -0.57 4.29
CA ILE A 31 -7.24 -1.98 4.11
C ILE A 31 -8.33 -2.59 3.23
N GLY A 32 -7.94 -3.19 2.12
CA GLY A 32 -8.87 -3.84 1.21
C GLY A 32 -8.28 -5.10 0.63
N GLY A 33 -9.14 -6.07 0.37
CA GLY A 33 -8.74 -7.35 -0.20
C GLY A 33 -9.84 -8.38 -0.02
N ASP A 34 -9.61 -9.56 -0.55
CA ASP A 34 -10.55 -10.68 -0.49
C ASP A 34 -10.25 -11.64 0.65
N HIS A 35 -9.33 -11.30 1.53
CA HIS A 35 -8.92 -12.10 2.67
C HIS A 35 -8.59 -11.19 3.86
N PRO A 36 -8.58 -11.72 5.09
CA PRO A 36 -8.18 -10.94 6.26
C PRO A 36 -6.73 -10.49 6.17
N ILE A 37 -6.49 -9.25 6.61
CA ILE A 37 -5.18 -8.63 6.55
C ILE A 37 -4.77 -8.22 7.96
N ASP A 38 -3.54 -8.56 8.35
CA ASP A 38 -2.99 -8.24 9.66
C ASP A 38 -1.92 -7.16 9.51
N ILE A 39 -2.09 -6.07 10.23
CA ILE A 39 -1.12 -4.97 10.28
C ILE A 39 -0.43 -4.97 11.62
N CYS A 40 0.88 -5.08 11.64
CA CYS A 40 1.67 -5.07 12.88
C CYS A 40 1.69 -3.67 13.51
N ASP A 41 2.29 -3.57 14.69
CA ASP A 41 2.42 -2.30 15.41
C ASP A 41 3.35 -1.33 14.65
N GLY A 42 3.11 -0.03 14.81
CA GLY A 42 4.03 1.01 14.32
C GLY A 42 4.01 1.24 12.80
N VAL A 43 2.91 0.94 12.14
CA VAL A 43 2.77 1.14 10.69
C VAL A 43 2.10 2.49 10.42
N MET A 44 2.69 3.27 9.52
CA MET A 44 2.09 4.48 9.00
C MET A 44 1.70 4.28 7.55
N VAL A 45 0.45 4.54 7.21
CA VAL A 45 -0.06 4.40 5.85
C VAL A 45 -0.34 5.79 5.28
N SER A 46 0.29 6.12 4.18
CA SER A 46 0.13 7.42 3.53
C SER A 46 -1.27 7.61 2.94
N SER A 47 -1.62 8.85 2.65
CA SER A 47 -2.93 9.20 2.09
C SER A 47 -3.23 8.44 0.81
N ASN A 48 -4.48 8.06 0.62
CA ASN A 48 -4.98 7.36 -0.56
C ASN A 48 -4.28 6.01 -0.84
N THR A 49 -3.69 5.40 0.18
CA THR A 49 -3.01 4.11 0.05
C THR A 49 -3.94 2.99 0.50
N THR A 50 -4.08 1.95 -0.31
CA THR A 50 -4.81 0.75 0.08
C THR A 50 -3.83 -0.38 0.33
N ILE A 51 -3.81 -0.87 1.56
CA ILE A 51 -3.03 -2.04 1.95
C ILE A 51 -3.81 -3.28 1.55
N SER A 52 -3.24 -4.09 0.68
CA SER A 52 -3.89 -5.30 0.16
C SER A 52 -3.24 -6.59 0.61
N GLN A 53 -2.19 -6.50 1.40
CA GLN A 53 -1.46 -7.65 1.97
C GLN A 53 -1.09 -7.35 3.41
N SER A 54 -0.91 -8.39 4.22
CA SER A 54 -0.49 -8.23 5.60
C SER A 54 0.87 -7.57 5.70
N VAL A 55 1.06 -6.74 6.72
CA VAL A 55 2.28 -6.00 6.97
C VAL A 55 2.86 -6.46 8.30
N ASP A 56 4.06 -7.01 8.28
CA ASP A 56 4.72 -7.58 9.45
C ASP A 56 5.94 -6.78 9.92
N THR A 57 6.25 -5.68 9.27
CA THR A 57 7.39 -4.84 9.60
C THR A 57 6.92 -3.39 9.80
N PRO A 58 7.25 -2.76 10.95
CA PRO A 58 6.92 -1.34 11.14
C PRO A 58 7.55 -0.45 10.08
N GLY A 59 6.90 0.63 9.75
CA GLY A 59 7.42 1.58 8.76
C GLY A 59 6.32 2.37 8.10
N VAL A 60 6.70 3.14 7.08
CA VAL A 60 5.78 3.95 6.29
C VAL A 60 5.50 3.24 4.97
N TYR A 61 4.24 3.07 4.66
CA TYR A 61 3.80 2.38 3.44
C TYR A 61 2.97 3.34 2.59
N SER A 62 3.29 3.37 1.31
CA SER A 62 2.64 4.27 0.35
C SER A 62 2.35 3.50 -0.93
N GLY A 63 1.22 3.78 -1.54
CA GLY A 63 0.91 3.16 -2.82
C GLY A 63 -0.44 3.61 -3.34
N SER A 64 -0.42 4.35 -4.44
CA SER A 64 -1.59 4.58 -5.26
C SER A 64 -1.15 4.56 -6.72
N VAL A 65 -1.92 3.89 -7.55
CA VAL A 65 -1.63 3.81 -8.99
C VAL A 65 -2.60 4.73 -9.71
N LEU A 66 -2.08 5.54 -10.64
CA LEU A 66 -2.89 6.46 -11.43
C LEU A 66 -3.99 5.70 -12.18
N PHE A 67 -5.19 6.29 -12.25
CA PHE A 67 -6.29 5.63 -12.90
C PHE A 67 -6.15 5.68 -14.43
N HIS A 68 -6.60 4.61 -15.06
CA HIS A 68 -6.70 4.48 -16.51
C HIS A 68 -7.91 3.62 -16.85
N GLU A 69 -8.22 3.46 -18.12
CA GLU A 69 -9.15 2.41 -18.55
C GLU A 69 -8.65 1.06 -17.97
N HIS A 70 -9.59 0.18 -17.59
CA HIS A 70 -9.26 -0.97 -16.74
C HIS A 70 -8.13 -1.87 -17.27
N ASN A 71 -8.15 -2.22 -18.55
CA ASN A 71 -7.12 -3.12 -19.10
C ASN A 71 -5.73 -2.48 -19.09
N LYS A 72 -5.65 -1.19 -19.39
CA LYS A 72 -4.41 -0.43 -19.34
C LYS A 72 -3.93 -0.26 -17.90
N TRP A 73 -4.85 0.07 -16.99
CA TRP A 73 -4.57 0.18 -15.57
C TRP A 73 -3.99 -1.12 -15.02
N ARG A 74 -4.62 -2.25 -15.33
CA ARG A 74 -4.19 -3.56 -14.86
C ARG A 74 -2.77 -3.89 -15.29
N ARG A 75 -2.43 -3.65 -16.54
CA ARG A 75 -1.06 -3.87 -17.04
C ARG A 75 -0.05 -2.99 -16.32
N ASN A 76 -0.36 -1.72 -16.15
CA ASN A 76 0.53 -0.79 -15.47
C ASN A 76 0.70 -1.14 -13.99
N ALA A 77 -0.37 -1.52 -13.32
CA ALA A 77 -0.31 -1.90 -11.92
C ALA A 77 0.58 -3.13 -11.71
N LEU A 78 0.49 -4.12 -12.58
CA LEU A 78 1.35 -5.31 -12.50
C LEU A 78 2.82 -4.99 -12.79
N ARG A 79 3.08 -4.06 -13.68
CA ARG A 79 4.45 -3.68 -14.06
C ARG A 79 5.08 -2.68 -13.09
N PHE A 80 4.27 -1.95 -12.35
CA PHE A 80 4.77 -0.90 -11.46
C PHE A 80 5.77 -1.44 -10.43
N SER A 81 5.53 -2.61 -9.87
CA SER A 81 6.43 -3.23 -8.88
C SER A 81 7.80 -3.58 -9.45
N ALA A 82 7.92 -3.72 -10.77
CA ALA A 82 9.19 -4.01 -11.44
C ALA A 82 9.83 -2.77 -12.06
N LEU A 83 9.28 -1.58 -11.82
CA LEU A 83 9.73 -0.36 -12.49
C LEU A 83 11.19 -0.03 -12.19
N ASP A 84 11.61 -0.14 -10.93
CA ASP A 84 12.99 0.16 -10.54
C ASP A 84 13.99 -0.78 -11.23
N ASP A 85 13.67 -2.06 -11.28
CA ASP A 85 14.51 -3.05 -11.97
C ASP A 85 14.61 -2.73 -13.47
N LEU A 86 13.48 -2.41 -14.10
CA LEU A 86 13.46 -2.01 -15.49
C LEU A 86 14.32 -0.77 -15.74
N PHE A 87 14.22 0.23 -14.87
CA PHE A 87 15.01 1.45 -14.95
C PHE A 87 16.51 1.15 -14.90
N LYS A 88 16.93 0.28 -13.99
CA LYS A 88 18.33 -0.13 -13.88
C LYS A 88 18.82 -0.86 -15.12
N ARG A 89 18.00 -1.70 -15.70
CA ARG A 89 18.34 -2.44 -16.93
C ARG A 89 18.49 -1.49 -18.11
N VAL A 90 17.61 -0.50 -18.23
CA VAL A 90 17.72 0.51 -19.29
C VAL A 90 19.01 1.31 -19.14
N ARG A 91 19.35 1.72 -17.91
CA ARG A 91 20.61 2.45 -17.67
C ARG A 91 21.83 1.65 -18.08
N ARG A 92 21.86 0.34 -17.79
CA ARG A 92 22.96 -0.52 -18.23
C ARG A 92 23.08 -0.58 -19.75
N LEU A 93 21.96 -0.65 -20.46
CA LEU A 93 21.96 -0.66 -21.92
C LEU A 93 22.45 0.67 -22.49
N GLU A 94 22.09 1.80 -21.89
CA GLU A 94 22.53 3.12 -22.34
C GLU A 94 24.04 3.33 -22.14
N LYS A 95 24.65 2.65 -21.15
CA LYS A 95 26.08 2.78 -20.87
C LYS A 95 26.96 1.90 -21.76
N LYS A 96 26.39 1.05 -22.57
CA LYS A 96 27.15 0.23 -23.54
C LYS A 96 27.43 1.03 -24.84
#